data_588879a1c9dd19c2e63b0342e5821d18
#
_entry.id   588879a1c9dd19c2e63b0342e5821d18
#
_cell.length_a   1.000
_cell.length_b   1.000
_cell.length_c   1.000
_cell.angle_alpha   90.00
_cell.angle_beta   90.00
_cell.angle_gamma   90.00
#
_symmetry.space_group_name_H-M   'P 1'
#
loop_
_entity.id
_entity.type
_entity.pdbx_description
1 polymer ?
#
loop_
_entity_poly.entity_id
_entity_poly.type
_entity_poly.pdbx_seq_one_letter_code
_entity_poly.pdbx_strand_id
1 'polypeptide(L)'
;MAWKTRHLRSAQQLGPAQESRRPTGELRRLFRVPVYLYLWKCGWLLGHRFLLLIHIGRRTGLTRHTVLEVLEYRREGPEAIVMSAFGPSVDWLRNIETIPNPEVVIGSRCFIAAHRVLNEEEALRVITGYEQRNWLITPIICRVLSCLLGWHYDGAMDQRRRLVAQLPLITFRPR
;
A
#
# COMPACT_ATOMS: atom_id res chain seq x y z
N MET A 1 2.81 -19.28 27.05
CA MET A 1 2.63 -19.74 25.64
C MET A 1 1.15 -19.94 25.29
N ALA A 2 0.28 -18.93 25.39
CA ALA A 2 -1.15 -19.15 25.17
C ALA A 2 -1.89 -17.95 24.56
N TRP A 3 -1.23 -17.14 23.72
CA TRP A 3 -1.91 -15.97 23.12
C TRP A 3 -2.04 -16.02 21.59
N LYS A 4 -1.54 -17.05 20.93
CA LYS A 4 -1.43 -17.17 19.48
C LYS A 4 -2.69 -17.68 18.76
N THR A 5 -3.74 -18.09 19.49
CA THR A 5 -4.87 -18.83 18.90
C THR A 5 -6.23 -18.11 18.88
N ARG A 6 -6.32 -16.86 19.36
CA ARG A 6 -7.63 -16.19 19.51
C ARG A 6 -8.03 -15.27 18.33
N HIS A 7 -7.10 -14.90 17.46
CA HIS A 7 -7.38 -14.00 16.33
C HIS A 7 -7.68 -14.69 14.98
N LEU A 8 -7.61 -16.01 14.91
CA LEU A 8 -7.82 -16.76 13.67
C LEU A 8 -9.27 -17.22 13.42
N ARG A 9 -10.18 -17.04 14.38
CA ARG A 9 -11.56 -17.53 14.23
C ARG A 9 -12.57 -16.53 13.67
N SER A 10 -12.22 -15.25 13.55
CA SER A 10 -13.13 -14.22 13.00
C SER A 10 -13.03 -14.04 11.48
N ALA A 11 -12.05 -14.65 10.84
CA ALA A 11 -11.81 -14.50 9.39
C ALA A 11 -12.53 -15.52 8.50
N GLN A 12 -13.30 -16.45 9.07
CA GLN A 12 -13.83 -17.60 8.32
C GLN A 12 -15.26 -17.45 7.78
N GLN A 13 -15.87 -16.24 7.83
CA GLN A 13 -17.22 -16.02 7.29
C GLN A 13 -17.30 -14.99 6.17
N LEU A 14 -16.18 -14.58 5.58
CA LEU A 14 -16.20 -13.82 4.33
C LEU A 14 -16.17 -14.81 3.17
N GLY A 15 -17.21 -14.76 2.34
CA GLY A 15 -17.33 -15.58 1.13
C GLY A 15 -16.11 -15.45 0.21
N PRO A 16 -15.99 -16.26 -0.87
CA PRO A 16 -14.77 -16.40 -1.64
C PRO A 16 -14.27 -15.03 -2.09
N ALA A 17 -13.05 -14.68 -1.65
CA ALA A 17 -12.37 -13.46 -2.07
C ALA A 17 -12.27 -13.48 -3.59
N GLN A 18 -13.00 -12.60 -4.27
CA GLN A 18 -12.81 -12.36 -5.70
C GLN A 18 -11.35 -11.98 -5.91
N GLU A 19 -10.61 -12.84 -6.61
CA GLU A 19 -9.23 -12.56 -7.02
C GLU A 19 -9.20 -11.22 -7.75
N SER A 20 -8.51 -10.24 -7.16
CA SER A 20 -8.29 -8.95 -7.79
C SER A 20 -7.58 -9.18 -9.12
N ARG A 21 -8.23 -8.76 -10.22
CA ARG A 21 -7.71 -8.89 -11.59
C ARG A 21 -6.33 -8.23 -11.67
N ARG A 22 -5.31 -9.00 -11.97
CA ARG A 22 -3.96 -8.49 -12.22
C ARG A 22 -4.01 -7.56 -13.44
N PRO A 23 -3.44 -6.34 -13.37
CA PRO A 23 -3.46 -5.43 -14.51
C PRO A 23 -2.70 -6.04 -15.69
N THR A 24 -3.35 -6.09 -16.85
CA THR A 24 -2.79 -6.61 -18.10
C THR A 24 -2.17 -5.47 -18.93
N GLY A 25 -0.98 -5.69 -19.49
CA GLY A 25 -0.40 -4.94 -20.60
C GLY A 25 -0.04 -3.47 -20.28
N GLU A 26 -0.86 -2.52 -20.74
CA GLU A 26 -0.54 -1.09 -20.73
C GLU A 26 -0.55 -0.43 -19.35
N LEU A 27 -1.48 -0.81 -18.47
CA LEU A 27 -1.51 -0.37 -17.06
C LEU A 27 -0.21 -0.75 -16.34
N ARG A 28 0.34 -1.92 -16.63
CA ARG A 28 1.63 -2.36 -16.05
C ARG A 28 2.80 -1.51 -16.53
N ARG A 29 2.75 -0.92 -17.73
CA ARG A 29 3.78 0.01 -18.23
C ARG A 29 3.65 1.38 -17.58
N LEU A 30 2.44 1.89 -17.40
CA LEU A 30 2.19 3.18 -16.76
C LEU A 30 2.68 3.21 -15.30
N PHE A 31 2.51 2.10 -14.56
CA PHE A 31 3.05 1.97 -13.18
C PHE A 31 4.58 1.81 -13.11
N ARG A 32 5.28 1.64 -14.26
CA ARG A 32 6.74 1.60 -14.29
C ARG A 32 7.41 2.97 -14.45
N VAL A 33 6.69 3.98 -14.94
CA VAL A 33 7.24 5.34 -15.11
C VAL A 33 7.80 5.91 -13.80
N PRO A 34 7.12 5.84 -12.65
CA PRO A 34 7.68 6.28 -11.38
C PRO A 34 8.93 5.52 -10.96
N VAL A 35 9.06 4.22 -11.32
CA VAL A 35 10.26 3.41 -11.01
C VAL A 35 11.50 3.98 -11.73
N TYR A 36 11.36 4.35 -12.99
CA TYR A 36 12.48 4.93 -13.76
C TYR A 36 12.91 6.30 -13.21
N LEU A 37 11.96 7.11 -12.73
CA LEU A 37 12.26 8.39 -12.08
C LEU A 37 13.07 8.20 -10.80
N TYR A 38 12.77 7.17 -10.00
CA TYR A 38 13.59 6.82 -8.84
C TYR A 38 14.97 6.27 -9.22
N LEU A 39 15.04 5.40 -10.23
CA LEU A 39 16.31 4.85 -10.74
C LEU A 39 17.23 5.94 -11.31
N TRP A 40 16.67 7.01 -11.90
CA TRP A 40 17.44 8.17 -12.38
C TRP A 40 17.72 9.20 -11.28
N LYS A 41 17.56 8.84 -10.00
CA LYS A 41 17.76 9.74 -8.86
C LYS A 41 16.86 11.00 -8.87
N CYS A 42 15.82 11.01 -9.67
CA CYS A 42 14.83 12.09 -9.75
C CYS A 42 13.65 11.89 -8.80
N GLY A 43 13.75 10.96 -7.83
CA GLY A 43 12.71 10.71 -6.84
C GLY A 43 12.33 11.94 -6.00
N TRP A 44 13.25 12.91 -5.86
CA TRP A 44 12.99 14.18 -5.18
C TRP A 44 11.91 15.03 -5.88
N LEU A 45 11.75 14.91 -7.21
CA LEU A 45 10.69 15.56 -7.99
C LEU A 45 9.28 15.03 -7.62
N LEU A 46 9.19 13.77 -7.17
CA LEU A 46 7.94 13.14 -6.71
C LEU A 46 7.62 13.51 -5.25
N GLY A 47 8.54 14.22 -4.56
CA GLY A 47 8.38 14.64 -3.17
C GLY A 47 8.12 13.46 -2.24
N HIS A 48 7.06 13.58 -1.42
CA HIS A 48 6.63 12.52 -0.51
C HIS A 48 5.38 11.79 -1.00
N ARG A 49 4.99 11.99 -2.27
CA ARG A 49 3.79 11.36 -2.84
C ARG A 49 4.00 9.88 -3.20
N PHE A 50 5.23 9.49 -3.46
CA PHE A 50 5.61 8.12 -3.76
C PHE A 50 6.81 7.72 -2.92
N LEU A 51 6.93 6.46 -2.62
CA LEU A 51 8.14 5.85 -2.07
C LEU A 51 8.62 4.70 -2.96
N LEU A 52 9.92 4.46 -2.93
CA LEU A 52 10.55 3.28 -3.51
C LEU A 52 10.81 2.29 -2.36
N LEU A 53 10.18 1.13 -2.46
CA LEU A 53 10.40 -0.02 -1.59
C LEU A 53 11.42 -0.95 -2.25
N ILE A 54 12.56 -1.16 -1.59
CA ILE A 54 13.59 -2.10 -2.00
C ILE A 54 13.51 -3.31 -1.06
N HIS A 55 13.23 -4.46 -1.60
CA HIS A 55 13.00 -5.68 -0.83
C HIS A 55 13.56 -6.91 -1.53
N ILE A 56 13.74 -8.00 -0.80
CA ILE A 56 14.26 -9.25 -1.32
C ILE A 56 13.11 -10.17 -1.73
N GLY A 57 13.19 -10.73 -2.91
CA GLY A 57 12.21 -11.71 -3.41
C GLY A 57 12.32 -13.03 -2.64
N ARG A 58 11.31 -13.40 -1.86
CA ARG A 58 11.28 -14.59 -0.99
C ARG A 58 11.58 -15.92 -1.69
N ARG A 59 11.32 -16.00 -3.00
CA ARG A 59 11.55 -17.22 -3.79
C ARG A 59 12.89 -17.22 -4.51
N THR A 60 13.41 -16.05 -4.85
CA THR A 60 14.58 -15.93 -5.74
C THR A 60 15.81 -15.36 -5.05
N GLY A 61 15.67 -14.77 -3.85
CA GLY A 61 16.75 -14.03 -3.17
C GLY A 61 17.18 -12.74 -3.87
N LEU A 62 16.56 -12.40 -5.01
CA LEU A 62 16.94 -11.23 -5.79
C LEU A 62 16.32 -9.95 -5.22
N THR A 63 17.06 -8.86 -5.27
CA THR A 63 16.57 -7.53 -4.94
C THR A 63 15.46 -7.10 -5.92
N ARG A 64 14.37 -6.59 -5.37
CA ARG A 64 13.20 -6.11 -6.10
C ARG A 64 12.90 -4.66 -5.71
N HIS A 65 12.42 -3.90 -6.67
CA HIS A 65 12.04 -2.52 -6.53
C HIS A 65 10.55 -2.36 -6.80
N THR A 66 9.84 -1.73 -5.87
CA THR A 66 8.39 -1.47 -6.02
C THR A 66 8.13 -0.02 -5.64
N VAL A 67 7.51 0.75 -6.53
CA VAL A 67 7.06 2.11 -6.23
C VAL A 67 5.64 2.04 -5.71
N LEU A 68 5.39 2.69 -4.57
CA LEU A 68 4.11 2.72 -3.89
C LEU A 68 3.67 4.17 -3.71
N GLU A 69 2.38 4.43 -3.91
CA GLU A 69 1.79 5.73 -3.60
C GLU A 69 1.65 5.88 -2.08
N VAL A 70 2.06 7.05 -1.59
CA VAL A 70 2.00 7.40 -0.17
C VAL A 70 0.69 8.13 0.10
N LEU A 71 -0.17 7.53 0.89
CA LEU A 71 -1.44 8.12 1.28
C LEU A 71 -1.27 9.17 2.38
N GLU A 72 -0.32 8.93 3.30
CA GLU A 72 0.04 9.86 4.37
C GLU A 72 1.53 9.77 4.68
N TYR A 73 2.17 10.92 4.87
CA TYR A 73 3.56 11.02 5.31
C TYR A 73 3.67 11.95 6.51
N ARG A 74 4.22 11.45 7.61
CA ARG A 74 4.47 12.18 8.85
C ARG A 74 5.94 12.53 8.92
N ARG A 75 6.25 13.83 9.02
CA ARG A 75 7.64 14.33 8.99
C ARG A 75 8.37 14.25 10.32
N GLU A 76 7.66 14.41 11.42
CA GLU A 76 8.22 14.47 12.79
C GLU A 76 8.75 13.12 13.28
N GLY A 77 8.10 12.03 12.87
CA GLY A 77 8.67 10.69 12.93
C GLY A 77 8.50 10.09 11.55
N PRO A 78 9.52 10.00 10.70
CA PRO A 78 9.35 9.70 9.29
C PRO A 78 8.58 8.38 9.09
N GLU A 79 7.26 8.54 8.97
CA GLU A 79 6.33 7.43 8.81
C GLU A 79 5.58 7.61 7.49
N ALA A 80 5.67 6.62 6.62
CA ALA A 80 4.96 6.60 5.34
C ALA A 80 3.90 5.51 5.35
N ILE A 81 2.67 5.86 4.99
CA ILE A 81 1.54 4.93 4.91
C ILE A 81 1.16 4.75 3.45
N VAL A 82 1.11 3.50 3.01
CA VAL A 82 0.75 3.08 1.66
C VAL A 82 -0.40 2.10 1.68
N MET A 83 -1.09 1.96 0.56
CA MET A 83 -2.14 0.96 0.38
C MET A 83 -1.67 -0.17 -0.54
N SER A 84 -1.98 -1.40 -0.18
CA SER A 84 -1.78 -2.55 -1.06
C SER A 84 -2.94 -2.65 -2.05
N ALA A 85 -2.84 -1.91 -3.16
CA ALA A 85 -3.90 -1.74 -4.15
C ALA A 85 -4.39 -3.03 -4.82
N PHE A 86 -3.64 -4.12 -4.74
CA PHE A 86 -4.01 -5.43 -5.29
C PHE A 86 -4.23 -6.48 -4.18
N GLY A 87 -4.60 -6.01 -2.97
CA GLY A 87 -4.95 -6.84 -1.83
C GLY A 87 -3.74 -7.37 -1.03
N PRO A 88 -3.98 -8.26 -0.06
CA PRO A 88 -2.95 -8.74 0.86
C PRO A 88 -1.99 -9.77 0.23
N SER A 89 -2.34 -10.30 -0.94
CA SER A 89 -1.57 -11.39 -1.57
C SER A 89 -0.47 -10.90 -2.53
N VAL A 90 -0.22 -9.59 -2.61
CA VAL A 90 0.80 -9.02 -3.50
C VAL A 90 2.21 -9.48 -3.12
N ASP A 91 3.05 -9.67 -4.13
CA ASP A 91 4.38 -10.22 -3.93
C ASP A 91 5.27 -9.35 -3.04
N TRP A 92 5.22 -8.02 -3.17
CA TRP A 92 6.05 -7.14 -2.34
C TRP A 92 5.72 -7.26 -0.85
N LEU A 93 4.42 -7.32 -0.50
CA LEU A 93 3.98 -7.44 0.90
C LEU A 93 4.41 -8.80 1.48
N ARG A 94 4.14 -9.90 0.76
CA ARG A 94 4.60 -11.23 1.16
C ARG A 94 6.12 -11.35 1.28
N ASN A 95 6.86 -10.60 0.45
CA ASN A 95 8.32 -10.60 0.51
C ASN A 95 8.81 -9.96 1.81
N ILE A 96 8.27 -8.79 2.19
CA ILE A 96 8.69 -8.09 3.42
C ILE A 96 8.18 -8.80 4.69
N GLU A 97 7.06 -9.52 4.63
CA GLU A 97 6.59 -10.39 5.71
C GLU A 97 7.52 -11.57 5.94
N THR A 98 8.08 -12.14 4.86
CA THR A 98 8.99 -13.29 4.92
C THR A 98 10.42 -12.87 5.23
N ILE A 99 10.89 -11.80 4.58
CA ILE A 99 12.25 -11.24 4.74
C ILE A 99 12.07 -9.80 5.21
N PRO A 100 12.08 -9.57 6.53
CA PRO A 100 11.83 -8.26 7.13
C PRO A 100 12.97 -7.27 6.85
N ASN A 101 12.73 -6.01 7.20
CA ASN A 101 13.67 -4.91 7.08
C ASN A 101 13.92 -4.48 5.61
N PRO A 102 12.87 -4.15 4.84
CA PRO A 102 13.05 -3.54 3.53
C PRO A 102 13.69 -2.17 3.68
N GLU A 103 14.35 -1.71 2.62
CA GLU A 103 14.82 -0.35 2.51
C GLU A 103 13.74 0.52 1.85
N VAL A 104 13.49 1.69 2.41
CA VAL A 104 12.52 2.67 1.90
C VAL A 104 13.25 3.95 1.51
N VAL A 105 13.01 4.39 0.27
CA VAL A 105 13.47 5.69 -0.22
C VAL A 105 12.25 6.58 -0.46
N ILE A 106 12.21 7.73 0.21
CA ILE A 106 11.13 8.72 0.08
C ILE A 106 11.70 10.14 0.10
N GLY A 107 11.45 10.91 -0.98
CA GLY A 107 12.10 12.19 -1.20
C GLY A 107 13.62 12.03 -1.21
N SER A 108 14.31 12.71 -0.29
CA SER A 108 15.77 12.60 -0.09
C SER A 108 16.17 11.64 1.03
N ARG A 109 15.24 10.98 1.68
CA ARG A 109 15.50 10.08 2.82
C ARG A 109 15.56 8.63 2.36
N CYS A 110 16.51 7.89 2.94
CA CYS A 110 16.67 6.46 2.75
C CYS A 110 16.89 5.82 4.13
N PHE A 111 16.11 4.76 4.44
CA PHE A 111 16.21 4.08 5.74
C PHE A 111 15.74 2.63 5.65
N ILE A 112 16.27 1.81 6.54
CA ILE A 112 15.74 0.46 6.78
C ILE A 112 14.46 0.59 7.59
N ALA A 113 13.39 0.00 7.10
CA ALA A 113 12.05 0.20 7.64
C ALA A 113 11.56 -0.99 8.46
N ALA A 114 10.97 -0.69 9.61
CA ALA A 114 9.98 -1.54 10.23
C ALA A 114 8.62 -1.30 9.56
N HIS A 115 7.82 -2.35 9.38
CA HIS A 115 6.48 -2.24 8.81
C HIS A 115 5.44 -2.89 9.70
N ARG A 116 4.20 -2.40 9.62
CA ARG A 116 3.02 -3.07 10.18
C ARG A 116 1.79 -2.77 9.35
N VAL A 117 0.82 -3.65 9.40
CA VAL A 117 -0.52 -3.41 8.86
C VAL A 117 -1.30 -2.55 9.86
N LEU A 118 -2.00 -1.52 9.38
CA LEU A 118 -2.86 -0.67 10.20
C LEU A 118 -4.12 -1.45 10.61
N ASN A 119 -4.66 -1.12 11.79
CA ASN A 119 -6.00 -1.58 12.16
C ASN A 119 -7.08 -0.82 11.36
N GLU A 120 -8.33 -1.29 11.43
CA GLU A 120 -9.43 -0.70 10.66
C GLU A 120 -9.62 0.79 10.95
N GLU A 121 -9.59 1.18 12.22
CA GLU A 121 -9.82 2.55 12.65
C GLU A 121 -8.71 3.50 12.15
N GLU A 122 -7.44 3.09 12.25
CA GLU A 122 -6.30 3.81 11.72
C GLU A 122 -6.41 3.95 10.19
N ALA A 123 -6.74 2.86 9.50
CA ALA A 123 -6.86 2.83 8.06
C ALA A 123 -7.99 3.75 7.56
N LEU A 124 -9.14 3.73 8.22
CA LEU A 124 -10.28 4.62 7.91
C LEU A 124 -9.91 6.09 8.05
N ARG A 125 -9.18 6.47 9.12
CA ARG A 125 -8.69 7.84 9.31
C ARG A 125 -7.77 8.28 8.16
N VAL A 126 -6.84 7.41 7.76
CA VAL A 126 -5.89 7.70 6.68
C VAL A 126 -6.60 7.88 5.33
N ILE A 127 -7.52 6.97 4.97
CA ILE A 127 -8.30 7.07 3.72
C ILE A 127 -9.14 8.34 3.69
N THR A 128 -9.87 8.63 4.77
CA THR A 128 -10.69 9.84 4.86
C THR A 128 -9.83 11.10 4.71
N GLY A 129 -8.68 11.17 5.40
CA GLY A 129 -7.75 12.28 5.28
C GLY A 129 -7.12 12.39 3.89
N TYR A 130 -6.83 11.27 3.23
CA TYR A 130 -6.33 11.25 1.86
C TYR A 130 -7.34 11.82 0.87
N GLU A 131 -8.61 11.42 0.94
CA GLU A 131 -9.68 11.92 0.08
C GLU A 131 -9.93 13.41 0.32
N GLN A 132 -9.94 13.86 1.58
CA GLN A 132 -10.10 15.28 1.93
C GLN A 132 -8.97 16.14 1.36
N ARG A 133 -7.71 15.69 1.47
CA ARG A 133 -6.55 16.42 0.91
C ARG A 133 -6.56 16.45 -0.61
N ASN A 134 -7.19 15.47 -1.24
CA ASN A 134 -7.24 15.31 -2.70
C ASN A 134 -8.64 15.55 -3.28
N TRP A 135 -9.46 16.37 -2.63
CA TRP A 135 -10.88 16.56 -2.96
C TRP A 135 -11.13 16.92 -4.43
N LEU A 136 -10.23 17.69 -5.06
CA LEU A 136 -10.35 18.05 -6.48
C LEU A 136 -10.27 16.84 -7.43
N ILE A 137 -9.50 15.83 -7.06
CA ILE A 137 -9.32 14.61 -7.87
C ILE A 137 -10.05 13.39 -7.29
N THR A 138 -10.84 13.58 -6.23
CA THR A 138 -11.63 12.50 -5.61
C THR A 138 -12.49 11.75 -6.62
N PRO A 139 -13.16 12.37 -7.60
CA PRO A 139 -13.92 11.62 -8.60
C PRO A 139 -13.05 10.64 -9.41
N ILE A 140 -11.81 11.04 -9.71
CA ILE A 140 -10.85 10.17 -10.41
C ILE A 140 -10.40 9.04 -9.49
N ILE A 141 -10.10 9.36 -8.22
CA ILE A 141 -9.73 8.36 -7.21
C ILE A 141 -10.84 7.32 -7.05
N CYS A 142 -12.10 7.74 -6.89
CA CYS A 142 -13.24 6.85 -6.78
C CYS A 142 -13.40 5.94 -8.01
N ARG A 143 -13.19 6.48 -9.21
CA ARG A 143 -13.24 5.69 -10.45
C ARG A 143 -12.12 4.65 -10.52
N VAL A 144 -10.89 5.02 -10.16
CA VAL A 144 -9.74 4.10 -10.12
C VAL A 144 -9.98 3.01 -9.08
N LEU A 145 -10.41 3.37 -7.87
CA LEU A 145 -10.72 2.42 -6.80
C LEU A 145 -11.85 1.47 -7.22
N SER A 146 -12.92 1.99 -7.85
CA SER A 146 -14.01 1.15 -8.37
C SER A 146 -13.50 0.11 -9.38
N CYS A 147 -12.60 0.51 -10.28
CA CYS A 147 -11.98 -0.42 -11.23
C CYS A 147 -11.11 -1.48 -10.54
N LEU A 148 -10.36 -1.11 -9.51
CA LEU A 148 -9.49 -2.03 -8.76
C LEU A 148 -10.30 -3.01 -7.90
N LEU A 149 -11.36 -2.51 -7.27
CA LEU A 149 -12.21 -3.26 -6.34
C LEU A 149 -13.23 -4.16 -7.05
N GLY A 150 -13.60 -3.83 -8.30
CA GLY A 150 -14.66 -4.52 -9.04
C GLY A 150 -16.07 -4.19 -8.57
N TRP A 151 -16.26 -3.13 -7.75
CA TRP A 151 -17.54 -2.60 -7.31
C TRP A 151 -17.47 -1.07 -7.22
N HIS A 152 -18.63 -0.41 -7.24
CA HIS A 152 -18.71 1.06 -7.21
C HIS A 152 -18.28 1.62 -5.85
N TYR A 153 -17.29 2.52 -5.87
CA TYR A 153 -16.78 3.22 -4.71
C TYR A 153 -17.07 4.72 -4.84
N ASP A 154 -17.78 5.30 -3.88
CA ASP A 154 -18.15 6.72 -3.82
C ASP A 154 -17.64 7.45 -2.57
N GLY A 155 -16.93 6.74 -1.69
CA GLY A 155 -16.40 7.29 -0.44
C GLY A 155 -17.39 7.29 0.71
N ALA A 156 -18.52 6.58 0.65
CA ALA A 156 -19.39 6.37 1.79
C ALA A 156 -18.68 5.56 2.90
N MET A 157 -19.09 5.73 4.16
CA MET A 157 -18.38 5.14 5.31
C MET A 157 -18.37 3.61 5.28
N ASP A 158 -19.46 2.99 4.89
CA ASP A 158 -19.57 1.53 4.72
C ASP A 158 -18.64 1.02 3.61
N GLN A 159 -18.53 1.77 2.53
CA GLN A 159 -17.64 1.47 1.42
C GLN A 159 -16.17 1.65 1.79
N ARG A 160 -15.81 2.68 2.60
CA ARG A 160 -14.45 2.82 3.15
C ARG A 160 -14.10 1.62 4.04
N ARG A 161 -15.01 1.15 4.89
CA ARG A 161 -14.80 -0.07 5.70
C ARG A 161 -14.54 -1.29 4.82
N ARG A 162 -15.35 -1.47 3.78
CA ARG A 162 -15.17 -2.54 2.81
C ARG A 162 -13.85 -2.43 2.07
N LEU A 163 -13.45 -1.21 1.68
CA LEU A 163 -12.17 -0.94 1.02
C LEU A 163 -11.00 -1.35 1.90
N VAL A 164 -10.93 -0.89 3.16
CA VAL A 164 -9.79 -1.18 4.04
C VAL A 164 -9.72 -2.65 4.45
N ALA A 165 -10.86 -3.36 4.45
CA ALA A 165 -10.90 -4.80 4.65
C ALA A 165 -10.30 -5.59 3.47
N GLN A 166 -10.43 -5.08 2.24
CA GLN A 166 -9.92 -5.71 1.03
C GLN A 166 -8.49 -5.27 0.69
N LEU A 167 -8.17 -4.00 0.90
CA LEU A 167 -6.90 -3.37 0.55
C LEU A 167 -6.19 -2.89 1.82
N PRO A 168 -5.33 -3.71 2.44
CA PRO A 168 -4.67 -3.34 3.68
C PRO A 168 -3.75 -2.13 3.49
N LEU A 169 -3.74 -1.27 4.52
CA LEU A 169 -2.80 -0.16 4.62
C LEU A 169 -1.61 -0.58 5.47
N ILE A 170 -0.42 -0.25 4.97
CA ILE A 170 0.84 -0.62 5.59
C ILE A 170 1.61 0.67 5.93
N THR A 171 2.08 0.76 7.15
CA THR A 171 2.99 1.83 7.57
C THR A 171 4.44 1.36 7.55
N PHE A 172 5.33 2.25 7.10
CA PHE A 172 6.77 2.12 7.13
C PHE A 172 7.36 3.23 7.98
N ARG A 173 8.21 2.87 8.95
CA ARG A 173 8.94 3.81 9.80
C ARG A 173 10.39 3.34 9.97
N PRO A 174 11.36 4.24 10.19
CA PRO A 174 12.71 3.85 10.53
C PRO A 174 12.72 2.88 11.72
N ARG A 175 13.60 1.92 11.64
CA ARG A 175 13.78 0.93 12.69
C ARG A 175 14.54 1.52 13.88
#